data_125920a05ea109a668e9d9375ccb0147
#
_entry.id   125920a05ea109a668e9d9375ccb0147
#
_cell.length_a   1.000
_cell.length_b   1.000
_cell.length_c   1.000
_cell.angle_alpha   90.00
_cell.angle_beta   90.00
_cell.angle_gamma   90.00
#
_symmetry.space_group_name_H-M   'P 1'
#
loop_
_entity.id
_entity.type
_entity.pdbx_description
1 polymer ?
#
loop_
_entity_poly.entity_id
_entity_poly.type
_entity_poly.pdbx_seq_one_letter_code
_entity_poly.pdbx_strand_id
1 'polypeptide(L)'
;LPEGKKEEIVNDVHRFLSRGTWYAKRGIPYRRGYLLHGAPGSGKTSFITALAGSLDFNICLLNLAERGMTDDKLNYLMSNAPERSILLLEDIDAAFLGRGPHSPERHADGYQPNVTFSGLLNALDGVASGESRIIFMTTNHLERLDPALIRPGRVDMICELGDADAKQVRELLTHFYQSDLVDMRVDAIRRANGINPEEMTRAMQPPDVSAPYYQKAIREAAQEL
;
A
#
# COMPACT_ATOMS: atom_id res chain seq x y z
N LEU A 1 7.14 -5.62 3.94
CA LEU A 1 6.54 -6.85 3.41
C LEU A 1 7.35 -8.04 3.89
N PRO A 2 6.71 -9.17 4.22
CA PRO A 2 7.40 -10.42 4.49
C PRO A 2 8.35 -10.78 3.34
N GLU A 3 9.43 -11.49 3.65
CA GLU A 3 10.44 -11.87 2.67
C GLU A 3 9.83 -12.64 1.49
N GLY A 4 10.17 -12.25 0.27
CA GLY A 4 9.63 -12.84 -0.97
C GLY A 4 8.25 -12.34 -1.42
N LYS A 5 7.45 -11.73 -0.53
CA LYS A 5 6.10 -11.26 -0.91
C LYS A 5 6.13 -10.04 -1.82
N LYS A 6 7.11 -9.17 -1.65
CA LYS A 6 7.33 -8.04 -2.56
C LYS A 6 7.58 -8.54 -3.99
N GLU A 7 8.51 -9.48 -4.12
CA GLU A 7 8.89 -10.07 -5.40
C GLU A 7 7.73 -10.82 -6.05
N GLU A 8 6.93 -11.52 -5.25
CA GLU A 8 5.74 -12.24 -5.73
C GLU A 8 4.74 -11.27 -6.38
N ILE A 9 4.38 -10.17 -5.70
CA ILE A 9 3.44 -9.17 -6.23
C ILE A 9 4.02 -8.49 -7.46
N VAL A 10 5.28 -8.03 -7.40
CA VAL A 10 5.95 -7.34 -8.51
C VAL A 10 6.01 -8.23 -9.74
N ASN A 11 6.40 -9.50 -9.60
CA ASN A 11 6.47 -10.46 -10.69
C ASN A 11 5.08 -10.77 -11.27
N ASP A 12 4.04 -10.86 -10.43
CA ASP A 12 2.68 -11.09 -10.90
C ASP A 12 2.16 -9.90 -11.70
N VAL A 13 2.41 -8.65 -11.24
CA VAL A 13 2.06 -7.43 -11.99
C VAL A 13 2.77 -7.39 -13.34
N HIS A 14 4.07 -7.64 -13.39
CA HIS A 14 4.82 -7.69 -14.65
C HIS A 14 4.29 -8.77 -15.60
N ARG A 15 3.97 -9.94 -15.06
CA ARG A 15 3.36 -11.04 -15.81
C ARG A 15 2.00 -10.65 -16.37
N PHE A 16 1.18 -9.98 -15.56
CA PHE A 16 -0.12 -9.47 -16.00
C PHE A 16 0.05 -8.47 -17.14
N LEU A 17 0.89 -7.45 -16.97
CA LEU A 17 1.12 -6.41 -17.99
C LEU A 17 1.65 -6.96 -19.31
N SER A 18 2.44 -8.05 -19.29
CA SER A 18 2.98 -8.69 -20.50
C SER A 18 1.97 -9.58 -21.24
N ARG A 19 0.79 -9.85 -20.66
CA ARG A 19 -0.16 -10.84 -21.18
C ARG A 19 -1.43 -10.27 -21.81
N GLY A 20 -1.50 -8.99 -22.15
CA GLY A 20 -2.70 -8.35 -22.71
C GLY A 20 -3.30 -9.12 -23.89
N THR A 21 -2.48 -9.49 -24.89
CA THR A 21 -2.94 -10.26 -26.05
C THR A 21 -3.48 -11.67 -25.69
N TRP A 22 -2.98 -12.26 -24.60
CA TRP A 22 -3.47 -13.55 -24.11
C TRP A 22 -4.88 -13.44 -23.54
N TYR A 23 -5.18 -12.36 -22.78
CA TYR A 23 -6.52 -12.06 -22.25
C TYR A 23 -7.50 -11.78 -23.39
N ALA A 24 -7.13 -10.89 -24.32
CA ALA A 24 -7.96 -10.53 -25.46
C ALA A 24 -8.35 -11.74 -26.33
N LYS A 25 -7.39 -12.62 -26.65
CA LYS A 25 -7.66 -13.84 -27.43
C LYS A 25 -8.63 -14.83 -26.78
N ARG A 26 -8.83 -14.74 -25.47
CA ARG A 26 -9.70 -15.64 -24.68
C ARG A 26 -11.01 -15.00 -24.27
N GLY A 27 -11.22 -13.73 -24.58
CA GLY A 27 -12.40 -12.99 -24.15
C GLY A 27 -12.49 -12.85 -22.62
N ILE A 28 -11.34 -12.90 -21.93
CA ILE A 28 -11.27 -12.73 -20.47
C ILE A 28 -11.00 -11.26 -20.18
N PRO A 29 -11.76 -10.62 -19.26
CA PRO A 29 -11.49 -9.24 -18.87
C PRO A 29 -10.03 -9.04 -18.45
N TYR A 30 -9.35 -8.08 -19.10
CA TYR A 30 -7.94 -7.78 -18.83
C TYR A 30 -7.80 -6.88 -17.62
N ARG A 31 -8.01 -7.45 -16.45
CA ARG A 31 -7.90 -6.78 -15.14
C ARG A 31 -7.26 -7.70 -14.12
N ARG A 32 -6.65 -7.12 -13.09
CA ARG A 32 -6.00 -7.85 -12.01
C ARG A 32 -6.23 -7.14 -10.68
N GLY A 33 -6.82 -7.85 -9.71
CA GLY A 33 -7.14 -7.33 -8.39
C GLY A 33 -6.23 -7.88 -7.29
N TYR A 34 -5.74 -6.99 -6.44
CA TYR A 34 -4.89 -7.29 -5.29
C TYR A 34 -5.55 -6.77 -4.02
N LEU A 35 -5.55 -7.56 -2.96
CA LEU A 35 -6.01 -7.16 -1.64
C LEU A 35 -4.86 -7.23 -0.65
N LEU A 36 -4.46 -6.08 -0.13
CA LEU A 36 -3.47 -5.98 0.93
C LEU A 36 -4.19 -5.79 2.27
N HIS A 37 -3.92 -6.65 3.23
CA HIS A 37 -4.50 -6.55 4.56
C HIS A 37 -3.44 -6.58 5.66
N GLY A 38 -3.78 -6.07 6.84
CA GLY A 38 -2.88 -6.03 8.00
C GLY A 38 -3.10 -4.81 8.86
N ALA A 39 -2.37 -4.71 9.97
CA ALA A 39 -2.51 -3.65 10.94
C ALA A 39 -2.40 -2.24 10.32
N PRO A 40 -3.05 -1.21 10.90
CA PRO A 40 -2.80 0.18 10.53
C PRO A 40 -1.30 0.49 10.64
N GLY A 41 -0.77 1.27 9.68
CA GLY A 41 0.67 1.60 9.69
C GLY A 41 1.61 0.52 9.15
N SER A 42 1.12 -0.67 8.75
CA SER A 42 1.97 -1.76 8.21
C SER A 42 2.59 -1.48 6.83
N GLY A 43 2.33 -0.31 6.24
CA GLY A 43 2.95 0.12 4.98
C GLY A 43 2.18 -0.29 3.71
N LYS A 44 0.90 -0.68 3.79
CA LYS A 44 0.07 -1.08 2.64
C LYS A 44 0.08 -0.05 1.51
N THR A 45 -0.33 1.18 1.81
CA THR A 45 -0.36 2.28 0.84
C THR A 45 1.03 2.66 0.35
N SER A 46 2.03 2.70 1.25
CA SER A 46 3.42 3.02 0.91
C SER A 46 4.00 2.02 -0.10
N PHE A 47 3.70 0.73 0.06
CA PHE A 47 4.10 -0.29 -0.90
C PHE A 47 3.46 -0.08 -2.28
N ILE A 48 2.15 0.20 -2.33
CA ILE A 48 1.43 0.45 -3.59
C ILE A 48 2.01 1.68 -4.28
N THR A 49 2.30 2.75 -3.52
CA THR A 49 2.92 3.97 -4.05
C THR A 49 4.31 3.71 -4.63
N ALA A 50 5.15 2.96 -3.93
CA ALA A 50 6.47 2.57 -4.41
C ALA A 50 6.38 1.68 -5.66
N LEU A 51 5.42 0.75 -5.71
CA LEU A 51 5.17 -0.10 -6.87
C LEU A 51 4.75 0.73 -8.08
N ALA A 52 3.80 1.66 -7.92
CA ALA A 52 3.36 2.55 -8.99
C ALA A 52 4.53 3.38 -9.54
N GLY A 53 5.36 3.94 -8.67
CA GLY A 53 6.57 4.67 -9.08
C GLY A 53 7.55 3.79 -9.86
N SER A 54 7.75 2.53 -9.46
CA SER A 54 8.64 1.61 -10.17
C SER A 54 8.14 1.20 -11.56
N LEU A 55 6.82 1.25 -11.77
CA LEU A 55 6.16 0.94 -13.04
C LEU A 55 5.95 2.17 -13.94
N ASP A 56 6.25 3.36 -13.44
CA ASP A 56 5.88 4.63 -14.08
C ASP A 56 4.35 4.72 -14.33
N PHE A 57 3.57 4.36 -13.30
CA PHE A 57 2.10 4.39 -13.29
C PHE A 57 1.58 5.46 -12.38
N ASN A 58 0.46 6.07 -12.73
CA ASN A 58 -0.28 6.97 -11.87
C ASN A 58 -1.06 6.18 -10.81
N ILE A 59 -1.41 6.83 -9.70
CA ILE A 59 -2.34 6.28 -8.70
C ILE A 59 -3.64 7.07 -8.77
N CYS A 60 -4.75 6.35 -8.94
CA CYS A 60 -6.10 6.89 -8.83
C CYS A 60 -6.69 6.42 -7.50
N LEU A 61 -6.63 7.28 -6.49
CA LEU A 61 -7.17 7.00 -5.17
C LEU A 61 -8.69 7.16 -5.17
N LEU A 62 -9.40 6.13 -4.74
CA LEU A 62 -10.85 6.09 -4.63
C LEU A 62 -11.25 5.84 -3.17
N ASN A 63 -11.67 6.89 -2.48
CA ASN A 63 -12.16 6.79 -1.11
C ASN A 63 -13.66 6.51 -1.11
N LEU A 64 -14.05 5.28 -0.79
CA LEU A 64 -15.45 4.85 -0.76
C LEU A 64 -16.27 5.49 0.37
N ALA A 65 -15.61 5.97 1.42
CA ALA A 65 -16.24 6.64 2.55
C ALA A 65 -16.40 8.17 2.34
N GLU A 66 -15.91 8.72 1.22
CA GLU A 66 -15.98 10.16 0.93
C GLU A 66 -17.41 10.63 0.80
N ARG A 67 -17.71 11.80 1.37
CA ARG A 67 -19.04 12.45 1.23
C ARG A 67 -19.34 12.74 -0.24
N GLY A 68 -20.50 12.27 -0.71
CA GLY A 68 -20.92 12.43 -2.11
C GLY A 68 -20.34 11.37 -3.08
N MET A 69 -19.64 10.36 -2.58
CA MET A 69 -19.34 9.18 -3.37
C MET A 69 -20.61 8.33 -3.49
N THR A 70 -21.08 8.10 -4.72
CA THR A 70 -22.24 7.29 -5.06
C THR A 70 -21.81 6.14 -5.96
N ASP A 71 -22.66 5.14 -6.16
CA ASP A 71 -22.39 4.02 -7.07
C ASP A 71 -22.11 4.52 -8.49
N ASP A 72 -22.86 5.50 -8.98
CA ASP A 72 -22.67 6.09 -10.31
C ASP A 72 -21.34 6.83 -10.40
N LYS A 73 -20.98 7.63 -9.37
CA LYS A 73 -19.70 8.33 -9.32
C LYS A 73 -18.53 7.36 -9.28
N LEU A 74 -18.65 6.29 -8.49
CA LEU A 74 -17.62 5.23 -8.44
C LEU A 74 -17.43 4.59 -9.80
N ASN A 75 -18.52 4.17 -10.46
CA ASN A 75 -18.48 3.59 -11.81
C ASN A 75 -17.85 4.56 -12.82
N TYR A 76 -18.24 5.83 -12.76
CA TYR A 76 -17.69 6.87 -13.63
C TYR A 76 -16.16 7.03 -13.42
N LEU A 77 -15.72 7.14 -12.18
CA LEU A 77 -14.28 7.31 -11.87
C LEU A 77 -13.46 6.09 -12.28
N MET A 78 -13.97 4.88 -12.01
CA MET A 78 -13.29 3.64 -12.42
C MET A 78 -13.21 3.50 -13.94
N SER A 79 -14.24 3.92 -14.68
CA SER A 79 -14.27 3.83 -16.14
C SER A 79 -13.36 4.86 -16.80
N ASN A 80 -13.24 6.05 -16.20
CA ASN A 80 -12.48 7.18 -16.76
C ASN A 80 -11.07 7.32 -16.17
N ALA A 81 -10.61 6.33 -15.40
CA ALA A 81 -9.25 6.36 -14.89
C ALA A 81 -8.24 6.36 -16.05
N PRO A 82 -7.18 7.17 -15.99
CA PRO A 82 -6.17 7.23 -17.03
C PRO A 82 -5.56 5.86 -17.34
N GLU A 83 -5.07 5.70 -18.55
CA GLU A 83 -4.21 4.56 -18.89
C GLU A 83 -2.95 4.58 -18.02
N ARG A 84 -2.34 3.41 -17.81
CA ARG A 84 -1.15 3.26 -16.96
C ARG A 84 -1.40 3.83 -15.56
N SER A 85 -2.50 3.44 -14.95
CA SER A 85 -2.81 3.80 -13.58
C SER A 85 -3.17 2.59 -12.74
N ILE A 86 -2.83 2.66 -11.46
CA ILE A 86 -3.29 1.76 -10.41
C ILE A 86 -4.52 2.41 -9.77
N LEU A 87 -5.64 1.70 -9.79
CA LEU A 87 -6.81 2.07 -9.00
C LEU A 87 -6.60 1.61 -7.56
N LEU A 88 -6.63 2.52 -6.62
CA LEU A 88 -6.44 2.24 -5.21
C LEU A 88 -7.73 2.54 -4.43
N LEU A 89 -8.34 1.48 -3.89
CA LEU A 89 -9.47 1.57 -2.97
C LEU A 89 -8.94 1.35 -1.55
N GLU A 90 -8.84 2.45 -0.78
CA GLU A 90 -8.34 2.38 0.60
C GLU A 90 -9.44 2.07 1.59
N ASP A 91 -9.06 1.31 2.64
CA ASP A 91 -9.86 1.01 3.82
C ASP A 91 -11.30 0.59 3.47
N ILE A 92 -11.41 -0.40 2.56
CA ILE A 92 -12.70 -0.85 2.04
C ILE A 92 -13.64 -1.37 3.13
N ASP A 93 -13.11 -1.86 4.25
CA ASP A 93 -13.88 -2.25 5.42
C ASP A 93 -14.60 -1.05 6.06
N ALA A 94 -13.96 0.12 6.14
CA ALA A 94 -14.54 1.32 6.73
C ALA A 94 -15.80 1.81 5.97
N ALA A 95 -15.85 1.66 4.65
CA ALA A 95 -16.99 2.06 3.84
C ALA A 95 -18.24 1.22 4.08
N PHE A 96 -18.08 -0.01 4.60
CA PHE A 96 -19.17 -0.97 4.80
C PHE A 96 -19.38 -1.36 6.27
N LEU A 97 -18.67 -0.72 7.20
CA LEU A 97 -18.91 -0.87 8.63
C LEU A 97 -20.37 -0.46 8.96
N GLY A 98 -21.01 -1.27 9.77
CA GLY A 98 -22.36 -0.96 10.27
C GLY A 98 -23.54 -1.30 9.34
N ARG A 99 -23.32 -1.99 8.22
CA ARG A 99 -24.39 -2.39 7.28
C ARG A 99 -24.98 -3.79 7.53
N GLY A 100 -24.50 -4.54 8.52
CA GLY A 100 -25.11 -5.80 8.93
C GLY A 100 -26.38 -5.60 9.77
N PRO A 101 -27.33 -6.55 9.77
CA PRO A 101 -28.57 -6.45 10.55
C PRO A 101 -28.36 -6.33 12.07
N HIS A 102 -27.14 -6.48 12.56
CA HIS A 102 -26.75 -6.42 13.97
C HIS A 102 -25.66 -5.41 14.31
N SER A 103 -25.33 -4.47 13.42
CA SER A 103 -24.24 -3.51 13.66
C SER A 103 -24.78 -2.21 14.29
N PRO A 104 -24.42 -1.89 15.55
CA PRO A 104 -24.82 -0.66 16.23
C PRO A 104 -23.94 0.55 15.89
N GLU A 105 -22.86 0.37 15.13
CA GLU A 105 -21.90 1.43 14.86
C GLU A 105 -22.37 2.33 13.70
N ARG A 106 -23.15 3.35 14.06
CA ARG A 106 -23.35 4.53 13.22
C ARG A 106 -22.11 5.42 13.37
N HIS A 107 -21.60 5.98 12.28
CA HIS A 107 -20.64 7.07 12.40
C HIS A 107 -21.20 8.11 13.38
N ALA A 108 -20.35 8.65 14.26
CA ALA A 108 -20.77 9.60 15.30
C ALA A 108 -21.58 10.80 14.75
N ASP A 109 -21.39 11.13 13.47
CA ASP A 109 -22.06 12.23 12.76
C ASP A 109 -23.33 11.81 12.00
N GLY A 110 -23.82 10.58 12.14
CA GLY A 110 -24.98 10.07 11.41
C GLY A 110 -24.81 9.93 9.90
N TYR A 111 -23.58 10.16 9.37
CA TYR A 111 -23.30 10.03 7.95
C TYR A 111 -23.17 8.53 7.57
N GLN A 112 -23.84 8.15 6.48
CA GLN A 112 -23.67 6.85 5.85
C GLN A 112 -23.08 7.04 4.45
N PRO A 113 -22.01 6.32 4.09
CA PRO A 113 -21.50 6.31 2.72
C PRO A 113 -22.61 5.91 1.74
N ASN A 114 -22.72 6.61 0.63
CA ASN A 114 -23.76 6.38 -0.38
C ASN A 114 -23.39 5.26 -1.37
N VAL A 115 -22.14 4.76 -1.32
CA VAL A 115 -21.73 3.61 -2.12
C VAL A 115 -22.31 2.34 -1.51
N THR A 116 -23.08 1.60 -2.29
CA THR A 116 -23.60 0.31 -1.86
C THR A 116 -22.56 -0.78 -2.09
N PHE A 117 -22.64 -1.87 -1.30
CA PHE A 117 -21.77 -3.03 -1.52
C PHE A 117 -21.99 -3.63 -2.92
N SER A 118 -23.24 -3.70 -3.36
CA SER A 118 -23.60 -4.13 -4.72
C SER A 118 -23.04 -3.20 -5.78
N GLY A 119 -23.04 -1.88 -5.54
CA GLY A 119 -22.42 -0.88 -6.41
C GLY A 119 -20.92 -1.11 -6.57
N LEU A 120 -20.21 -1.37 -5.47
CA LEU A 120 -18.79 -1.73 -5.52
C LEU A 120 -18.55 -3.01 -6.34
N LEU A 121 -19.33 -4.07 -6.08
CA LEU A 121 -19.18 -5.33 -6.82
C LEU A 121 -19.44 -5.12 -8.32
N ASN A 122 -20.48 -4.35 -8.67
CA ASN A 122 -20.80 -4.01 -10.05
C ASN A 122 -19.70 -3.17 -10.71
N ALA A 123 -19.11 -2.23 -9.98
CA ALA A 123 -17.99 -1.43 -10.47
C ALA A 123 -16.74 -2.27 -10.73
N LEU A 124 -16.46 -3.25 -9.87
CA LEU A 124 -15.36 -4.20 -10.04
C LEU A 124 -15.62 -5.18 -11.20
N ASP A 125 -16.87 -5.65 -11.37
CA ASP A 125 -17.25 -6.60 -12.43
C ASP A 125 -17.54 -5.90 -13.76
N GLY A 126 -17.80 -4.61 -13.73
CA GLY A 126 -18.36 -3.86 -14.84
C GLY A 126 -17.55 -3.95 -16.12
N VAL A 127 -18.28 -4.08 -17.21
CA VAL A 127 -17.77 -4.04 -18.60
C VAL A 127 -17.14 -2.68 -18.92
N ALA A 128 -17.47 -1.65 -18.14
CA ALA A 128 -16.98 -0.29 -18.29
C ALA A 128 -15.57 -0.06 -17.73
N SER A 129 -15.03 -0.99 -16.94
CA SER A 129 -13.64 -0.91 -16.53
C SER A 129 -12.75 -1.15 -17.75
N GLY A 130 -12.05 -0.09 -18.21
CA GLY A 130 -11.16 -0.15 -19.36
C GLY A 130 -10.19 -1.35 -19.27
N GLU A 131 -9.69 -1.80 -20.42
CA GLU A 131 -8.68 -2.86 -20.49
C GLU A 131 -7.40 -2.46 -19.72
N SER A 132 -6.62 -3.43 -19.27
CA SER A 132 -5.35 -3.25 -18.54
C SER A 132 -5.48 -2.67 -17.14
N ARG A 133 -6.55 -2.96 -16.40
CA ARG A 133 -6.77 -2.39 -15.07
C ARG A 133 -6.07 -3.19 -13.96
N ILE A 134 -5.26 -2.49 -13.19
CA ILE A 134 -4.67 -2.97 -11.94
C ILE A 134 -5.42 -2.30 -10.80
N ILE A 135 -6.02 -3.11 -9.94
CA ILE A 135 -6.81 -2.63 -8.81
C ILE A 135 -6.14 -3.12 -7.53
N PHE A 136 -5.77 -2.19 -6.66
CA PHE A 136 -5.35 -2.49 -5.31
C PHE A 136 -6.43 -2.10 -4.33
N MET A 137 -6.69 -2.96 -3.39
CA MET A 137 -7.60 -2.74 -2.28
C MET A 137 -6.83 -2.89 -0.98
N THR A 138 -7.13 -2.04 0.00
CA THR A 138 -6.56 -2.17 1.34
C THR A 138 -7.65 -2.35 2.39
N THR A 139 -7.35 -3.14 3.41
CA THR A 139 -8.20 -3.29 4.60
C THR A 139 -7.34 -3.54 5.83
N ASN A 140 -7.82 -3.10 6.97
CA ASN A 140 -7.24 -3.47 8.25
C ASN A 140 -7.89 -4.73 8.84
N HIS A 141 -9.07 -5.12 8.31
CA HIS A 141 -9.94 -6.17 8.85
C HIS A 141 -10.44 -7.10 7.75
N LEU A 142 -9.60 -8.04 7.34
CA LEU A 142 -9.96 -9.04 6.30
C LEU A 142 -11.23 -9.82 6.68
N GLU A 143 -11.38 -10.15 7.96
CA GLU A 143 -12.50 -10.92 8.52
C GLU A 143 -13.86 -10.20 8.44
N ARG A 144 -13.86 -8.88 8.19
CA ARG A 144 -15.07 -8.07 8.04
C ARG A 144 -15.55 -7.94 6.61
N LEU A 145 -14.73 -8.37 5.65
CA LEU A 145 -15.08 -8.28 4.24
C LEU A 145 -16.04 -9.41 3.86
N ASP A 146 -17.03 -9.04 3.06
CA ASP A 146 -17.94 -10.02 2.48
C ASP A 146 -17.19 -10.98 1.52
N PRO A 147 -17.34 -12.29 1.65
CA PRO A 147 -16.71 -13.28 0.76
C PRO A 147 -16.98 -13.05 -0.74
N ALA A 148 -18.07 -12.36 -1.09
CA ALA A 148 -18.36 -12.02 -2.48
C ALA A 148 -17.31 -11.08 -3.10
N LEU A 149 -16.64 -10.26 -2.30
CA LEU A 149 -15.56 -9.40 -2.77
C LEU A 149 -14.30 -10.22 -3.10
N ILE A 150 -14.04 -11.26 -2.29
CA ILE A 150 -12.82 -12.08 -2.36
C ILE A 150 -12.99 -13.23 -3.38
N ARG A 151 -13.61 -12.95 -4.52
CA ARG A 151 -13.75 -13.93 -5.59
C ARG A 151 -12.75 -13.68 -6.70
N PRO A 152 -12.25 -14.76 -7.38
CA PRO A 152 -11.41 -14.62 -8.56
C PRO A 152 -12.05 -13.69 -9.60
N GLY A 153 -11.25 -12.81 -10.19
CA GLY A 153 -11.69 -11.78 -11.12
C GLY A 153 -12.03 -10.44 -10.44
N ARG A 154 -12.18 -10.39 -9.10
CA ARG A 154 -12.24 -9.17 -8.28
C ARG A 154 -10.97 -9.03 -7.44
N VAL A 155 -10.65 -10.07 -6.68
CA VAL A 155 -9.40 -10.24 -5.94
C VAL A 155 -8.74 -11.53 -6.43
N ASP A 156 -7.60 -11.39 -7.07
CA ASP A 156 -6.84 -12.51 -7.63
C ASP A 156 -5.67 -12.89 -6.74
N MET A 157 -5.18 -11.93 -5.94
CA MET A 157 -4.11 -12.13 -4.99
C MET A 157 -4.42 -11.42 -3.67
N ILE A 158 -4.24 -12.14 -2.56
CA ILE A 158 -4.38 -11.60 -1.20
C ILE A 158 -3.02 -11.66 -0.55
N CYS A 159 -2.61 -10.57 0.07
CA CYS A 159 -1.33 -10.48 0.75
C CYS A 159 -1.48 -9.82 2.12
N GLU A 160 -0.97 -10.50 3.15
CA GLU A 160 -0.88 -9.97 4.48
C GLU A 160 0.39 -9.14 4.66
N LEU A 161 0.24 -7.94 5.19
CA LEU A 161 1.32 -7.11 5.70
C LEU A 161 1.22 -7.14 7.23
N GLY A 162 1.92 -8.11 7.83
CA GLY A 162 2.03 -8.22 9.28
C GLY A 162 2.94 -7.16 9.89
N ASP A 163 3.17 -7.29 11.18
CA ASP A 163 4.14 -6.46 11.90
C ASP A 163 5.55 -6.64 11.34
N ALA A 164 6.34 -5.58 11.40
CA ALA A 164 7.71 -5.61 10.92
C ALA A 164 8.56 -6.56 11.78
N ASP A 165 9.30 -7.46 11.16
CA ASP A 165 10.26 -8.30 11.84
C ASP A 165 11.52 -7.49 12.26
N ALA A 166 12.35 -8.09 13.12
CA ALA A 166 13.56 -7.43 13.64
C ALA A 166 14.56 -7.03 12.52
N LYS A 167 14.57 -7.76 11.39
CA LYS A 167 15.41 -7.46 10.23
C LYS A 167 14.87 -6.23 9.50
N GLN A 168 13.58 -6.20 9.24
CA GLN A 168 12.90 -5.08 8.57
C GLN A 168 13.01 -3.77 9.40
N VAL A 169 12.79 -3.85 10.72
CA VAL A 169 12.98 -2.70 11.62
C VAL A 169 14.41 -2.19 11.55
N ARG A 170 15.40 -3.06 11.59
CA ARG A 170 16.80 -2.70 11.49
C ARG A 170 17.14 -2.04 10.15
N GLU A 171 16.67 -2.60 9.04
CA GLU A 171 16.90 -2.06 7.71
C GLU A 171 16.26 -0.67 7.56
N LEU A 172 15.03 -0.49 8.07
CA LEU A 172 14.30 0.76 8.03
C LEU A 172 14.99 1.85 8.83
N LEU A 173 15.41 1.53 10.07
CA LEU A 173 16.16 2.44 10.92
C LEU A 173 17.53 2.78 10.31
N THR A 174 18.22 1.80 9.77
CA THR A 174 19.50 2.03 9.11
C THR A 174 19.34 2.97 7.91
N HIS A 175 18.32 2.76 7.10
CA HIS A 175 18.05 3.61 5.93
C HIS A 175 17.65 5.02 6.35
N PHE A 176 16.82 5.17 7.37
CA PHE A 176 16.35 6.47 7.85
C PHE A 176 17.47 7.32 8.49
N TYR A 177 18.29 6.70 9.34
CA TYR A 177 19.34 7.43 10.07
C TYR A 177 20.69 7.48 9.36
N GLN A 178 20.96 6.64 8.35
CA GLN A 178 22.23 6.69 7.63
C GLN A 178 22.39 7.98 6.83
N SER A 179 21.34 8.51 6.22
CA SER A 179 21.44 9.77 5.47
C SER A 179 21.81 10.94 6.40
N ASP A 180 21.07 11.09 7.50
CA ASP A 180 21.28 12.22 8.41
C ASP A 180 22.63 12.13 9.16
N LEU A 181 23.03 10.91 9.56
CA LEU A 181 24.31 10.70 10.23
C LEU A 181 25.51 10.88 9.28
N VAL A 182 25.37 10.52 8.02
CA VAL A 182 26.39 10.78 6.99
C VAL A 182 26.51 12.28 6.76
N ASP A 183 25.39 13.00 6.63
CA ASP A 183 25.39 14.44 6.42
C ASP A 183 25.94 15.19 7.64
N MET A 184 25.52 14.83 8.87
CA MET A 184 26.06 15.41 10.10
C MET A 184 27.55 15.12 10.29
N ARG A 185 28.02 13.93 9.92
CA ARG A 185 29.43 13.56 10.00
C ARG A 185 30.28 14.24 8.93
N VAL A 186 29.78 14.34 7.71
CA VAL A 186 30.43 15.08 6.62
C VAL A 186 30.56 16.56 6.98
N ASP A 187 29.54 17.16 7.59
CA ASP A 187 29.57 18.54 8.05
C ASP A 187 30.51 18.74 9.26
N ALA A 188 30.56 17.80 10.18
CA ALA A 188 31.53 17.80 11.28
C ALA A 188 32.97 17.66 10.77
N ILE A 189 33.19 16.81 9.77
CA ILE A 189 34.47 16.62 9.09
C ILE A 189 34.88 17.86 8.31
N ARG A 190 33.98 18.50 7.60
CA ARG A 190 34.21 19.77 6.89
C ARG A 190 34.56 20.90 7.84
N ARG A 191 34.02 20.94 9.05
CA ARG A 191 34.32 21.96 10.07
C ARG A 191 35.65 21.73 10.78
N ALA A 192 36.14 20.49 10.85
CA ALA A 192 37.41 20.13 11.48
C ALA A 192 38.53 20.06 10.44
N ASN A 193 38.96 21.21 9.92
CA ASN A 193 40.04 21.31 8.95
C ASN A 193 41.28 20.49 9.36
N GLY A 194 41.57 19.39 8.63
CA GLY A 194 42.82 18.64 8.78
C GLY A 194 42.67 17.15 9.11
N ILE A 195 41.57 16.51 8.74
CA ILE A 195 41.30 15.11 9.11
C ILE A 195 42.03 14.11 8.19
N ASN A 196 42.66 13.14 8.85
CA ASN A 196 43.30 11.96 8.26
C ASN A 196 42.29 11.07 7.51
N PRO A 197 42.62 10.51 6.33
CA PRO A 197 41.77 9.58 5.59
C PRO A 197 41.27 8.36 6.39
N GLU A 198 42.04 7.90 7.36
CA GLU A 198 41.64 6.78 8.25
C GLU A 198 40.50 7.15 9.20
N GLU A 199 40.45 8.38 9.68
CA GLU A 199 39.31 8.86 10.50
C GLU A 199 38.03 9.05 9.67
N MET A 200 38.19 9.41 8.39
CA MET A 200 37.12 9.53 7.44
C MET A 200 36.47 8.15 7.17
N THR A 201 37.26 7.08 7.00
CA THR A 201 36.79 5.71 6.82
C THR A 201 36.09 5.21 8.09
N ARG A 202 36.59 5.57 9.27
CA ARG A 202 36.00 5.21 10.55
C ARG A 202 34.69 5.96 10.81
N ALA A 203 34.58 7.20 10.35
CA ALA A 203 33.36 8.00 10.43
C ALA A 203 32.26 7.51 9.46
N MET A 204 32.63 6.82 8.39
CA MET A 204 31.71 6.22 7.42
C MET A 204 31.26 4.80 7.79
N GLN A 205 31.77 4.20 8.89
CA GLN A 205 31.24 2.92 9.37
C GLN A 205 29.81 3.10 9.87
N PRO A 206 28.89 2.16 9.55
CA PRO A 206 27.51 2.23 10.02
C PRO A 206 27.49 2.29 11.55
N PRO A 207 26.58 3.07 12.14
CA PRO A 207 26.49 3.20 13.57
C PRO A 207 26.19 1.84 14.22
N ASP A 208 26.81 1.62 15.38
CA ASP A 208 26.47 0.48 16.22
C ASP A 208 25.06 0.67 16.79
N VAL A 209 24.06 0.06 16.13
CA VAL A 209 22.65 0.12 16.55
C VAL A 209 22.39 -0.58 17.89
N SER A 210 23.37 -1.28 18.48
CA SER A 210 23.31 -1.80 19.85
C SER A 210 23.56 -0.74 20.90
N ALA A 211 24.06 0.43 20.52
CA ALA A 211 24.33 1.52 21.46
C ALA A 211 23.05 2.00 22.17
N PRO A 212 23.12 2.34 23.47
CA PRO A 212 21.95 2.73 24.27
C PRO A 212 21.10 3.87 23.69
N TYR A 213 21.73 4.79 22.96
CA TYR A 213 21.07 5.90 22.28
C TYR A 213 20.07 5.41 21.21
N TYR A 214 20.48 4.43 20.39
CA TYR A 214 19.59 3.86 19.37
C TYR A 214 18.48 3.01 19.96
N GLN A 215 18.76 2.30 21.05
CA GLN A 215 17.74 1.54 21.77
C GLN A 215 16.66 2.46 22.37
N LYS A 216 17.02 3.67 22.78
CA LYS A 216 16.06 4.69 23.24
C LYS A 216 15.23 5.22 22.09
N ALA A 217 15.84 5.59 20.97
CA ALA A 217 15.13 6.08 19.78
C ALA A 217 14.17 5.03 19.18
N ILE A 218 14.55 3.73 19.20
CA ILE A 218 13.70 2.62 18.78
C ILE A 218 12.47 2.50 19.70
N ARG A 219 12.64 2.66 21.02
CA ARG A 219 11.53 2.61 21.97
C ARG A 219 10.60 3.82 21.84
N GLU A 220 11.15 5.01 21.59
CA GLU A 220 10.36 6.22 21.39
C GLU A 220 9.56 6.12 20.09
N ALA A 221 10.17 5.69 18.99
CA ALA A 221 9.49 5.47 17.71
C ALA A 221 8.43 4.34 17.77
N ALA A 222 8.65 3.32 18.62
CA ALA A 222 7.66 2.24 18.84
C ALA A 222 6.49 2.64 19.76
N GLN A 223 6.58 3.79 20.45
CA GLN A 223 5.50 4.33 21.29
C GLN A 223 4.64 5.36 20.53
N GLU A 224 5.12 5.88 19.40
CA GLU A 224 4.40 6.79 18.53
C GLU A 224 3.68 6.07 17.37
N LEU A 225 3.86 4.75 17.23
CA LEU A 225 3.14 3.84 16.34
C LEU A 225 2.02 3.11 17.07
#